data_608705909802e75ee6b6f219e80a3426
#
_entry.id   608705909802e75ee6b6f219e80a3426
#
_cell.length_a   1.000
_cell.length_b   1.000
_cell.length_c   1.000
_cell.angle_alpha   90.00
_cell.angle_beta   90.00
_cell.angle_gamma   90.00
#
_symmetry.space_group_name_H-M   'P 1'
#
loop_
_entity.id
_entity.type
_entity.pdbx_description
1 polymer ?
#
loop_
_entity_poly.entity_id
_entity_poly.type
_entity_poly.pdbx_seq_one_letter_code
_entity_poly.pdbx_strand_id
1 'polypeptide(L)'
;LKRVEASLTSLDRVFNVVTEQPQPKLLTILSLRKTNQEIKKVLPLLLAKFYYSSHKQQVINQNPTQKTFHMIIDEAHNVLSMQSTRESESWKDYRLELFEEIIKEGRKFGFFLTLSSQRPADISPTVMSQLHNFFIHRLVNDRDLKLLENTISSLDDLSRQMIPNLAKGCAVITGTSFDIPMVVQFNEVAEGSRPDSDDINIGELWS
;
A
#
# COMPACT_ATOMS: atom_id res chain seq x y z
N LEU A 1 27.53 7.15 13.12
CA LEU A 1 27.21 6.69 14.47
C LEU A 1 26.04 7.49 15.05
N LYS A 2 26.14 8.81 15.30
CA LYS A 2 25.05 9.63 15.92
C LYS A 2 23.69 9.54 15.22
N ARG A 3 23.64 9.39 13.89
CA ARG A 3 22.38 9.20 13.13
C ARG A 3 21.75 7.83 13.37
N VAL A 4 22.58 6.80 13.45
CA VAL A 4 22.12 5.43 13.74
C VAL A 4 21.59 5.35 15.17
N GLU A 5 22.28 5.96 16.12
CA GLU A 5 21.85 6.03 17.52
C GLU A 5 20.50 6.76 17.67
N ALA A 6 20.32 7.90 16.98
CA ALA A 6 19.04 8.63 17.00
C ALA A 6 17.88 7.81 16.40
N SER A 7 18.15 7.08 15.31
CA SER A 7 17.13 6.20 14.69
C SER A 7 16.83 4.99 15.58
N LEU A 8 17.84 4.40 16.23
CA LEU A 8 17.65 3.30 17.19
C LEU A 8 16.81 3.75 18.38
N THR A 9 17.11 4.92 18.96
CA THR A 9 16.34 5.48 20.10
C THR A 9 14.86 5.71 19.71
N SER A 10 14.60 6.09 18.48
CA SER A 10 13.22 6.25 17.97
C SER A 10 12.52 4.89 17.76
N LEU A 11 13.26 3.88 17.33
CA LEU A 11 12.74 2.52 17.13
C LEU A 11 12.51 1.82 18.49
N ASP A 12 13.38 1.99 19.47
CA ASP A 12 13.25 1.41 20.82
C ASP A 12 11.98 1.88 21.53
N ARG A 13 11.44 3.04 21.17
CA ARG A 13 10.15 3.52 21.70
C ARG A 13 8.93 2.85 21.08
N VAL A 14 9.10 2.21 19.94
CA VAL A 14 8.04 1.60 19.14
C VAL A 14 8.11 0.08 19.16
N PHE A 15 9.31 -0.48 19.35
CA PHE A 15 9.55 -1.92 19.36
C PHE A 15 10.01 -2.40 20.73
N ASN A 16 9.42 -3.49 21.19
CA ASN A 16 9.98 -4.31 22.24
C ASN A 16 10.71 -5.48 21.59
N VAL A 17 12.00 -5.60 21.84
CA VAL A 17 12.76 -6.80 21.43
C VAL A 17 12.36 -7.95 22.33
N VAL A 18 11.73 -8.98 21.75
CA VAL A 18 11.34 -10.20 22.46
C VAL A 18 12.22 -11.35 22.00
N THR A 19 12.57 -12.22 22.92
CA THR A 19 13.37 -13.42 22.65
C THR A 19 12.53 -14.58 22.11
N GLU A 20 11.22 -14.55 22.35
CA GLU A 20 10.29 -15.56 21.84
C GLU A 20 9.68 -15.11 20.52
N GLN A 21 9.74 -15.98 19.51
CA GLN A 21 9.03 -15.70 18.25
C GLN A 21 7.53 -15.84 18.48
N PRO A 22 6.73 -14.79 18.24
CA PRO A 22 5.30 -14.89 18.32
C PRO A 22 4.80 -15.91 17.28
N GLN A 23 3.80 -16.71 17.66
CA GLN A 23 3.17 -17.65 16.73
C GLN A 23 2.65 -16.88 15.51
N PRO A 24 2.91 -17.36 14.29
CA PRO A 24 2.45 -16.70 13.07
C PRO A 24 0.91 -16.66 13.06
N LYS A 25 0.35 -15.47 12.93
CA LYS A 25 -1.10 -15.26 12.80
C LYS A 25 -1.47 -15.20 11.32
N LEU A 26 -2.68 -15.68 11.00
CA LEU A 26 -3.20 -15.63 9.64
C LEU A 26 -3.38 -14.17 9.16
N LEU A 27 -3.77 -13.27 10.05
CA LEU A 27 -3.93 -11.84 9.80
C LEU A 27 -3.22 -11.05 10.89
N THR A 28 -2.39 -10.11 10.48
CA THR A 28 -1.73 -9.14 11.38
C THR A 28 -2.00 -7.73 10.88
N ILE A 29 -2.56 -6.90 11.73
CA ILE A 29 -2.82 -5.48 11.44
C ILE A 29 -1.85 -4.63 12.25
N LEU A 30 -1.10 -3.77 11.56
CA LEU A 30 -0.16 -2.85 12.17
C LEU A 30 -0.62 -1.40 11.96
N SER A 31 -1.04 -0.74 13.04
CA SER A 31 -1.45 0.66 12.98
C SER A 31 -0.25 1.59 13.20
N LEU A 32 0.01 2.47 12.23
CA LEU A 32 1.04 3.51 12.32
C LEU A 32 0.48 4.87 12.73
N ARG A 33 -0.80 4.93 13.14
CA ARG A 33 -1.52 6.16 13.43
C ARG A 33 -0.83 7.01 14.52
N LYS A 34 -0.29 6.38 15.55
CA LYS A 34 0.36 7.04 16.71
C LYS A 34 1.87 7.21 16.55
N THR A 35 2.46 6.93 15.39
CA THR A 35 3.89 7.05 15.15
C THR A 35 4.24 8.38 14.48
N ASN A 36 5.51 8.79 14.61
CA ASN A 36 6.02 9.99 13.93
C ASN A 36 6.23 9.72 12.42
N GLN A 37 6.48 10.77 11.65
CA GLN A 37 6.61 10.68 10.19
C GLN A 37 7.82 9.85 9.72
N GLU A 38 8.92 9.83 10.49
CA GLU A 38 10.08 8.99 10.17
C GLU A 38 9.74 7.51 10.30
N ILE A 39 9.09 7.11 11.40
CA ILE A 39 8.67 5.73 11.63
C ILE A 39 7.66 5.28 10.56
N LYS A 40 6.72 6.16 10.17
CA LYS A 40 5.75 5.85 9.10
C LYS A 40 6.39 5.50 7.77
N LYS A 41 7.59 5.99 7.49
CA LYS A 41 8.34 5.70 6.27
C LYS A 41 9.26 4.49 6.42
N VAL A 42 9.96 4.40 7.54
CA VAL A 42 10.99 3.37 7.77
C VAL A 42 10.37 2.02 8.09
N LEU A 43 9.36 1.99 8.94
CA LEU A 43 8.78 0.74 9.42
C LEU A 43 8.14 -0.11 8.32
N PRO A 44 7.30 0.43 7.40
CA PRO A 44 6.78 -0.36 6.30
C PRO A 44 7.87 -0.96 5.41
N LEU A 45 8.96 -0.22 5.19
CA LEU A 45 10.11 -0.70 4.43
C LEU A 45 10.80 -1.89 5.11
N LEU A 46 11.08 -1.77 6.41
CA LEU A 46 11.72 -2.83 7.18
C LEU A 46 10.85 -4.09 7.22
N LEU A 47 9.55 -3.92 7.41
CA LEU A 47 8.59 -5.04 7.41
C LEU A 47 8.49 -5.69 6.02
N ALA A 48 8.39 -4.89 4.96
CA ALA A 48 8.35 -5.39 3.59
C ALA A 48 9.60 -6.22 3.29
N LYS A 49 10.78 -5.69 3.62
CA LYS A 49 12.05 -6.40 3.44
C LYS A 49 12.11 -7.69 4.25
N PHE A 50 11.75 -7.63 5.53
CA PHE A 50 11.78 -8.79 6.42
C PHE A 50 10.85 -9.91 5.93
N TYR A 51 9.59 -9.59 5.69
CA TYR A 51 8.60 -10.59 5.28
C TYR A 51 8.87 -11.12 3.88
N TYR A 52 9.25 -10.26 2.94
CA TYR A 52 9.60 -10.68 1.58
C TYR A 52 10.80 -11.62 1.57
N SER A 53 11.90 -11.24 2.24
CA SER A 53 13.11 -12.06 2.29
C SER A 53 12.87 -13.39 3.00
N SER A 54 12.16 -13.39 4.13
CA SER A 54 11.83 -14.60 4.88
C SER A 54 10.93 -15.54 4.07
N HIS A 55 9.92 -15.00 3.41
CA HIS A 55 9.00 -15.77 2.56
C HIS A 55 9.73 -16.35 1.33
N LYS A 56 10.54 -15.52 0.65
CA LYS A 56 11.36 -15.94 -0.50
C LYS A 56 12.28 -17.13 -0.14
N GLN A 57 12.95 -17.07 1.01
CA GLN A 57 13.80 -18.16 1.48
C GLN A 57 13.00 -19.44 1.77
N GLN A 58 11.82 -19.33 2.40
CA GLN A 58 10.96 -20.48 2.64
C GLN A 58 10.52 -21.15 1.34
N VAL A 59 10.14 -20.36 0.34
CA VAL A 59 9.71 -20.87 -0.98
C VAL A 59 10.85 -21.56 -1.73
N ILE A 60 12.06 -20.98 -1.72
CA ILE A 60 13.23 -21.59 -2.37
C ILE A 60 13.56 -22.96 -1.74
N ASN A 61 13.38 -23.07 -0.43
CA ASN A 61 13.69 -24.30 0.31
C ASN A 61 12.56 -25.34 0.30
N GLN A 62 11.34 -24.95 -0.06
CA GLN A 62 10.14 -25.80 -0.06
C GLN A 62 9.46 -25.72 -1.44
N ASN A 63 9.73 -26.66 -2.29
CA ASN A 63 9.09 -26.73 -3.60
C ASN A 63 7.93 -27.73 -3.61
N PRO A 64 6.68 -27.40 -4.03
CA PRO A 64 6.16 -26.09 -4.44
C PRO A 64 5.65 -25.22 -3.27
N THR A 65 5.48 -23.93 -3.51
CA THR A 65 4.92 -22.98 -2.54
C THR A 65 3.50 -23.35 -2.15
N GLN A 66 3.31 -23.80 -0.91
CA GLN A 66 1.97 -24.12 -0.40
C GLN A 66 1.26 -22.92 0.26
N LYS A 67 1.98 -21.83 0.48
CA LYS A 67 1.47 -20.64 1.18
C LYS A 67 1.77 -19.39 0.37
N THR A 68 0.82 -18.47 0.37
CA THR A 68 1.00 -17.12 -0.18
C THR A 68 1.09 -16.11 0.96
N PHE A 69 1.80 -15.01 0.71
CA PHE A 69 1.86 -13.86 1.59
C PHE A 69 1.24 -12.67 0.90
N HIS A 70 0.34 -11.98 1.58
CA HIS A 70 -0.31 -10.77 1.07
C HIS A 70 0.03 -9.59 1.99
N MET A 71 0.72 -8.61 1.46
CA MET A 71 1.00 -7.35 2.15
C MET A 71 0.09 -6.26 1.60
N ILE A 72 -0.64 -5.61 2.49
CA ILE A 72 -1.53 -4.49 2.15
C ILE A 72 -0.94 -3.24 2.80
N ILE A 73 -0.72 -2.19 2.01
CA ILE A 73 -0.21 -0.90 2.50
C ILE A 73 -1.28 0.15 2.20
N ASP A 74 -1.89 0.65 3.26
CA ASP A 74 -2.81 1.76 3.17
C ASP A 74 -2.04 3.09 3.19
N GLU A 75 -2.61 4.12 2.52
CA GLU A 75 -1.97 5.41 2.29
C GLU A 75 -0.54 5.29 1.73
N ALA A 76 -0.40 4.41 0.72
CA ALA A 76 0.87 4.02 0.13
C ALA A 76 1.70 5.20 -0.40
N HIS A 77 1.07 6.32 -0.74
CA HIS A 77 1.78 7.55 -1.13
C HIS A 77 2.74 8.07 -0.03
N ASN A 78 2.47 7.80 1.25
CA ASN A 78 3.38 8.16 2.34
C ASN A 78 4.69 7.34 2.31
N VAL A 79 4.61 6.12 1.77
CA VAL A 79 5.75 5.18 1.71
C VAL A 79 6.44 5.24 0.34
N LEU A 80 5.70 5.41 -0.74
CA LEU A 80 6.18 5.27 -2.12
C LEU A 80 6.32 6.60 -2.88
N SER A 81 6.28 7.74 -2.17
CA SER A 81 6.44 9.06 -2.78
C SER A 81 7.89 9.33 -3.19
N MET A 82 8.05 9.96 -4.35
CA MET A 82 9.34 10.54 -4.79
C MET A 82 9.59 11.92 -4.17
N GLN A 83 8.59 12.60 -3.63
CA GLN A 83 8.64 13.99 -3.18
C GLN A 83 9.09 14.13 -1.72
N SER A 84 10.14 13.45 -1.30
CA SER A 84 10.68 13.64 0.04
C SER A 84 11.87 14.60 0.04
N THR A 85 11.64 15.83 0.49
CA THR A 85 12.69 16.87 0.59
C THR A 85 13.65 16.69 1.78
N ARG A 86 13.35 15.79 2.71
CA ARG A 86 14.12 15.57 3.95
C ARG A 86 14.90 14.25 3.96
N GLU A 87 14.72 13.41 2.97
CA GLU A 87 15.44 12.13 2.85
C GLU A 87 16.69 12.30 1.97
N SER A 88 17.76 11.54 2.26
CA SER A 88 18.86 11.42 1.31
C SER A 88 18.37 10.65 0.06
N GLU A 89 18.86 11.03 -1.11
CA GLU A 89 18.50 10.37 -2.37
C GLU A 89 18.75 8.85 -2.30
N SER A 90 19.90 8.44 -1.76
CA SER A 90 20.24 7.03 -1.62
C SER A 90 19.24 6.21 -0.78
N TRP A 91 18.63 6.81 0.26
CA TRP A 91 17.62 6.13 1.06
C TRP A 91 16.28 6.01 0.33
N LYS A 92 15.93 7.07 -0.39
CA LYS A 92 14.73 7.09 -1.23
C LYS A 92 14.82 6.05 -2.34
N ASP A 93 15.96 5.99 -3.03
CA ASP A 93 16.23 5.02 -4.10
C ASP A 93 16.14 3.59 -3.57
N TYR A 94 16.82 3.28 -2.48
CA TYR A 94 16.75 1.96 -1.85
C TYR A 94 15.32 1.53 -1.48
N ARG A 95 14.51 2.46 -0.97
CA ARG A 95 13.12 2.20 -0.60
C ARG A 95 12.28 1.86 -1.84
N LEU A 96 12.40 2.64 -2.89
CA LEU A 96 11.68 2.40 -4.13
C LEU A 96 12.13 1.11 -4.82
N GLU A 97 13.44 0.85 -4.89
CA GLU A 97 14.01 -0.38 -5.46
C GLU A 97 13.47 -1.65 -4.80
N LEU A 98 13.34 -1.66 -3.46
CA LEU A 98 12.78 -2.83 -2.77
C LEU A 98 11.33 -3.09 -3.18
N PHE A 99 10.48 -2.05 -3.22
CA PHE A 99 9.09 -2.22 -3.60
C PHE A 99 8.94 -2.58 -5.09
N GLU A 100 9.78 -2.03 -5.94
CA GLU A 100 9.85 -2.43 -7.36
C GLU A 100 10.25 -3.90 -7.51
N GLU A 101 11.24 -4.39 -6.75
CA GLU A 101 11.61 -5.81 -6.73
C GLU A 101 10.40 -6.67 -6.30
N ILE A 102 9.71 -6.29 -5.23
CA ILE A 102 8.53 -7.02 -4.75
C ILE A 102 7.44 -7.08 -5.81
N ILE A 103 7.17 -5.96 -6.50
CA ILE A 103 6.12 -5.91 -7.53
C ILE A 103 6.51 -6.77 -8.74
N LYS A 104 7.77 -6.70 -9.20
CA LYS A 104 8.26 -7.44 -10.36
C LYS A 104 8.37 -8.94 -10.10
N GLU A 105 8.85 -9.32 -8.94
CA GLU A 105 9.27 -10.70 -8.67
C GLU A 105 8.41 -11.43 -7.64
N GLY A 106 7.69 -10.72 -6.78
CA GLY A 106 6.94 -11.29 -5.66
C GLY A 106 6.01 -12.42 -6.09
N ARG A 107 5.34 -12.27 -7.24
CA ARG A 107 4.45 -13.29 -7.78
C ARG A 107 5.14 -14.66 -7.96
N LYS A 108 6.43 -14.69 -8.33
CA LYS A 108 7.20 -15.94 -8.50
C LYS A 108 7.33 -16.72 -7.19
N PHE A 109 7.27 -16.00 -6.08
CA PHE A 109 7.39 -16.55 -4.73
C PHE A 109 6.05 -16.59 -4.00
N GLY A 110 4.93 -16.29 -4.65
CA GLY A 110 3.62 -16.19 -4.00
C GLY A 110 3.51 -15.03 -3.00
N PHE A 111 4.30 -13.97 -3.19
CA PHE A 111 4.22 -12.74 -2.40
C PHE A 111 3.47 -11.66 -3.20
N PHE A 112 2.37 -11.18 -2.67
CA PHE A 112 1.50 -10.21 -3.33
C PHE A 112 1.44 -8.91 -2.55
N LEU A 113 1.43 -7.79 -3.28
CA LEU A 113 1.36 -6.45 -2.74
C LEU A 113 0.08 -5.76 -3.20
N THR A 114 -0.67 -5.21 -2.26
CA THR A 114 -1.81 -4.34 -2.51
C THR A 114 -1.52 -2.95 -1.96
N LEU A 115 -1.66 -1.94 -2.79
CA LEU A 115 -1.45 -0.53 -2.43
C LEU A 115 -2.78 0.20 -2.47
N SER A 116 -3.13 0.87 -1.37
CA SER A 116 -4.28 1.79 -1.30
C SER A 116 -3.78 3.21 -1.17
N SER A 117 -4.35 4.15 -1.91
CA SER A 117 -3.97 5.56 -1.85
C SER A 117 -5.08 6.48 -2.34
N GLN A 118 -5.25 7.60 -1.66
CA GLN A 118 -6.11 8.71 -2.10
C GLN A 118 -5.36 9.70 -3.01
N ARG A 119 -4.03 9.53 -3.16
CA ARG A 119 -3.15 10.41 -3.94
C ARG A 119 -2.23 9.60 -4.85
N PRO A 120 -2.76 8.94 -5.87
CA PRO A 120 -1.95 8.12 -6.76
C PRO A 120 -0.84 8.91 -7.47
N ALA A 121 -1.05 10.20 -7.76
CA ALA A 121 -0.05 11.04 -8.41
C ALA A 121 1.18 11.37 -7.51
N ASP A 122 1.12 11.09 -6.22
CA ASP A 122 2.27 11.24 -5.33
C ASP A 122 3.11 9.95 -5.24
N ILE A 123 2.60 8.82 -5.71
CA ILE A 123 3.35 7.54 -5.81
C ILE A 123 4.35 7.63 -6.98
N SER A 124 5.50 6.98 -6.81
CA SER A 124 6.51 6.88 -7.87
C SER A 124 5.90 6.37 -9.19
N PRO A 125 6.09 7.08 -10.32
CA PRO A 125 5.62 6.63 -11.63
C PRO A 125 6.19 5.25 -12.01
N THR A 126 7.41 4.95 -11.62
CA THR A 126 8.04 3.64 -11.85
C THR A 126 7.29 2.52 -11.13
N VAL A 127 6.89 2.75 -9.86
CA VAL A 127 6.05 1.82 -9.11
C VAL A 127 4.69 1.66 -9.77
N MET A 128 4.03 2.79 -10.08
CA MET A 128 2.70 2.79 -10.70
C MET A 128 2.64 2.03 -12.03
N SER A 129 3.66 2.19 -12.88
CA SER A 129 3.74 1.52 -14.19
C SER A 129 3.92 0.00 -14.12
N GLN A 130 4.30 -0.53 -12.96
CA GLN A 130 4.52 -1.96 -12.74
C GLN A 130 3.33 -2.66 -12.08
N LEU A 131 2.32 -1.91 -11.66
CA LEU A 131 1.09 -2.49 -11.10
C LEU A 131 0.28 -3.16 -12.20
N HIS A 132 -0.32 -4.29 -11.85
CA HIS A 132 -1.02 -5.14 -12.82
C HIS A 132 -2.53 -4.93 -12.84
N ASN A 133 -3.13 -4.65 -11.68
CA ASN A 133 -4.58 -4.52 -11.55
C ASN A 133 -4.91 -3.25 -10.75
N PHE A 134 -5.97 -2.58 -11.15
CA PHE A 134 -6.40 -1.31 -10.59
C PHE A 134 -7.87 -1.37 -10.21
N PHE A 135 -8.19 -0.87 -9.03
CA PHE A 135 -9.53 -0.64 -8.51
C PHE A 135 -9.63 0.87 -8.26
N ILE A 136 -10.24 1.57 -9.21
CA ILE A 136 -10.24 3.04 -9.24
C ILE A 136 -11.59 3.53 -8.75
N HIS A 137 -11.64 3.99 -7.51
CA HIS A 137 -12.79 4.70 -6.95
C HIS A 137 -12.83 6.13 -7.49
N ARG A 138 -13.88 6.87 -7.12
CA ARG A 138 -14.05 8.26 -7.55
C ARG A 138 -12.82 9.10 -7.21
N LEU A 139 -12.25 9.73 -8.25
CA LEU A 139 -11.16 10.70 -8.17
C LEU A 139 -11.59 11.96 -8.92
N VAL A 140 -11.32 13.13 -8.34
CA VAL A 140 -11.72 14.42 -8.92
C VAL A 140 -10.51 15.35 -9.18
N ASN A 141 -9.33 14.98 -8.72
CA ASN A 141 -8.12 15.78 -8.90
C ASN A 141 -7.53 15.52 -10.29
N ASP A 142 -7.36 16.57 -11.08
CA ASP A 142 -6.84 16.48 -12.46
C ASP A 142 -5.45 15.86 -12.55
N ARG A 143 -4.59 16.08 -11.55
CA ARG A 143 -3.24 15.50 -11.51
C ARG A 143 -3.29 13.99 -11.36
N ASP A 144 -4.18 13.50 -10.50
CA ASP A 144 -4.39 12.07 -10.28
C ASP A 144 -5.00 11.41 -11.52
N LEU A 145 -5.99 12.05 -12.13
CA LEU A 145 -6.62 11.57 -13.37
C LEU A 145 -5.60 11.47 -14.52
N LYS A 146 -4.79 12.50 -14.74
CA LYS A 146 -3.73 12.49 -15.76
C LYS A 146 -2.69 11.40 -15.52
N LEU A 147 -2.33 11.12 -14.26
CA LEU A 147 -1.41 10.02 -13.98
C LEU A 147 -2.03 8.69 -14.41
N LEU A 148 -3.30 8.42 -14.04
CA LEU A 148 -3.98 7.19 -14.42
C LEU A 148 -4.08 7.02 -15.93
N GLU A 149 -4.42 8.09 -16.66
CA GLU A 149 -4.46 8.11 -18.12
C GLU A 149 -3.13 7.70 -18.76
N ASN A 150 -2.03 8.21 -18.22
CA ASN A 150 -0.69 7.95 -18.74
C ASN A 150 -0.13 6.56 -18.33
N THR A 151 -0.67 5.99 -17.26
CA THR A 151 -0.11 4.77 -16.65
C THR A 151 -0.90 3.52 -17.02
N ILE A 152 -2.22 3.63 -17.13
CA ILE A 152 -3.11 2.48 -17.31
C ILE A 152 -3.53 2.40 -18.78
N SER A 153 -2.78 1.65 -19.57
CA SER A 153 -3.04 1.48 -21.01
C SER A 153 -4.36 0.77 -21.32
N SER A 154 -4.85 -0.05 -20.39
CA SER A 154 -6.12 -0.78 -20.52
C SER A 154 -7.36 0.06 -20.19
N LEU A 155 -7.19 1.31 -19.73
CA LEU A 155 -8.29 2.18 -19.37
C LEU A 155 -8.80 2.91 -20.63
N ASP A 156 -10.01 2.61 -21.08
CA ASP A 156 -10.65 3.25 -22.22
C ASP A 156 -11.17 4.67 -21.91
N ASP A 157 -11.45 5.45 -22.94
CA ASP A 157 -11.88 6.85 -22.80
C ASP A 157 -13.23 6.97 -22.07
N LEU A 158 -14.13 6.01 -22.25
CA LEU A 158 -15.42 6.01 -21.58
C LEU A 158 -15.25 5.80 -20.06
N SER A 159 -14.48 4.80 -19.69
CA SER A 159 -14.17 4.51 -18.28
C SER A 159 -13.47 5.69 -17.60
N ARG A 160 -12.55 6.37 -18.30
CA ARG A 160 -11.88 7.59 -17.79
C ARG A 160 -12.87 8.70 -17.45
N GLN A 161 -13.80 8.97 -18.36
CA GLN A 161 -14.82 10.02 -18.17
C GLN A 161 -15.80 9.69 -17.01
N MET A 162 -15.96 8.42 -16.69
CA MET A 162 -16.82 7.98 -15.60
C MET A 162 -16.19 8.15 -14.22
N ILE A 163 -14.86 8.04 -14.08
CA ILE A 163 -14.15 8.06 -12.78
C ILE A 163 -14.53 9.26 -11.91
N PRO A 164 -14.54 10.53 -12.39
CA PRO A 164 -14.90 11.68 -11.56
C PRO A 164 -16.36 11.66 -11.08
N ASN A 165 -17.22 10.92 -11.78
CA ASN A 165 -18.67 10.87 -11.58
C ASN A 165 -19.15 9.57 -10.92
N LEU A 166 -18.24 8.68 -10.52
CA LEU A 166 -18.60 7.43 -9.86
C LEU A 166 -19.40 7.68 -8.58
N ALA A 167 -20.44 6.90 -8.39
CA ALA A 167 -21.22 6.90 -7.16
C ALA A 167 -20.41 6.30 -5.99
N LYS A 168 -20.88 6.58 -4.76
CA LYS A 168 -20.30 5.97 -3.56
C LYS A 168 -20.35 4.44 -3.65
N GLY A 169 -19.24 3.78 -3.35
CA GLY A 169 -19.10 2.32 -3.41
C GLY A 169 -18.93 1.76 -4.83
N CYS A 170 -18.85 2.62 -5.87
CA CYS A 170 -18.48 2.18 -7.22
C CYS A 170 -16.97 2.27 -7.44
N ALA A 171 -16.47 1.40 -8.32
CA ALA A 171 -15.11 1.52 -8.85
C ALA A 171 -15.05 1.07 -10.33
N VAL A 172 -14.11 1.63 -11.07
CA VAL A 172 -13.64 1.05 -12.33
C VAL A 172 -12.56 0.02 -12.01
N ILE A 173 -12.76 -1.20 -12.48
CA ILE A 173 -11.79 -2.29 -12.33
C ILE A 173 -11.16 -2.56 -13.68
N THR A 174 -9.83 -2.58 -13.74
CA THR A 174 -9.06 -2.83 -14.96
C THR A 174 -7.69 -3.43 -14.66
N GLY A 175 -7.05 -4.01 -15.65
CA GLY A 175 -5.70 -4.56 -15.54
C GLY A 175 -5.56 -5.93 -16.18
N THR A 176 -4.43 -6.58 -15.94
CA THR A 176 -4.04 -7.83 -16.60
C THR A 176 -4.91 -9.04 -16.24
N SER A 177 -5.68 -8.96 -15.15
CA SER A 177 -6.61 -10.01 -14.73
C SER A 177 -8.04 -9.82 -15.26
N PHE A 178 -8.27 -8.77 -16.03
CA PHE A 178 -9.59 -8.41 -16.57
C PHE A 178 -9.49 -8.20 -18.08
N ASP A 179 -10.35 -8.84 -18.85
CA ASP A 179 -10.35 -8.72 -20.32
C ASP A 179 -10.72 -7.31 -20.80
N ILE A 180 -11.60 -6.65 -20.06
CA ILE A 180 -12.07 -5.29 -20.35
C ILE A 180 -12.23 -4.49 -19.04
N PRO A 181 -12.06 -3.16 -19.07
CA PRO A 181 -12.46 -2.31 -17.95
C PRO A 181 -13.95 -2.46 -17.66
N MET A 182 -14.32 -2.50 -16.38
CA MET A 182 -15.71 -2.61 -15.97
C MET A 182 -16.01 -1.72 -14.76
N VAL A 183 -17.22 -1.17 -14.72
CA VAL A 183 -17.73 -0.45 -13.55
C VAL A 183 -18.45 -1.44 -12.66
N VAL A 184 -18.04 -1.50 -11.39
CA VAL A 184 -18.58 -2.43 -10.40
C VAL A 184 -19.11 -1.64 -9.21
N GLN A 185 -20.32 -2.00 -8.75
CA GLN A 185 -20.87 -1.53 -7.48
C GLN A 185 -20.53 -2.57 -6.41
N PHE A 186 -19.83 -2.15 -5.36
CA PHE A 186 -19.58 -2.98 -4.19
C PHE A 186 -20.79 -2.96 -3.25
N ASN A 187 -21.10 -4.10 -2.66
CA ASN A 187 -22.10 -4.20 -1.63
C ASN A 187 -21.66 -3.44 -0.37
N GLU A 188 -22.61 -2.80 0.29
CA GLU A 188 -22.31 -2.17 1.58
C GLU A 188 -21.98 -3.24 2.63
N VAL A 189 -20.99 -2.92 3.47
CA VAL A 189 -20.66 -3.75 4.63
C VAL A 189 -21.78 -3.65 5.65
N ALA A 190 -22.18 -4.79 6.23
CA ALA A 190 -23.19 -4.84 7.28
C ALA A 190 -22.82 -3.88 8.43
N GLU A 191 -23.81 -3.22 9.03
CA GLU A 191 -23.61 -2.14 9.99
C GLU A 191 -22.71 -2.53 11.17
N GLY A 192 -22.88 -3.74 11.71
CA GLY A 192 -22.03 -4.25 12.80
C GLY A 192 -20.60 -4.63 12.41
N SER A 193 -20.25 -4.60 11.10
CA SER A 193 -18.91 -4.89 10.57
C SER A 193 -18.28 -3.68 9.88
N ARG A 194 -18.94 -2.54 9.91
CA ARG A 194 -18.37 -1.29 9.35
C ARG A 194 -17.16 -0.87 10.17
N PRO A 195 -16.07 -0.43 9.53
CA PRO A 195 -14.93 0.12 10.24
C PRO A 195 -15.36 1.38 10.99
N ASP A 196 -14.95 1.48 12.24
CA ASP A 196 -15.02 2.71 13.01
C ASP A 196 -13.86 3.60 12.64
N SER A 197 -14.13 4.80 12.13
CA SER A 197 -13.10 5.78 11.78
C SER A 197 -12.65 6.61 12.98
N ASP A 198 -13.20 6.38 14.18
CA ASP A 198 -13.02 7.25 15.37
C ASP A 198 -13.37 8.73 15.05
N ASP A 199 -14.29 8.96 14.15
CA ASP A 199 -14.73 10.32 13.82
C ASP A 199 -15.53 10.89 15.00
N ILE A 200 -15.20 12.13 15.34
CA ILE A 200 -15.90 12.84 16.39
C ILE A 200 -17.33 13.15 15.92
N ASN A 201 -18.31 12.64 16.63
CA ASN A 201 -19.70 13.00 16.39
C ASN A 201 -19.96 14.42 16.91
N ILE A 202 -19.85 15.41 16.04
CA ILE A 202 -20.02 16.83 16.38
C ILE A 202 -21.42 17.10 16.97
N GLY A 203 -22.44 16.35 16.55
CA GLY A 203 -23.79 16.47 17.07
C GLY A 203 -23.92 16.09 18.55
N GLU A 204 -23.12 15.12 19.01
CA GLU A 204 -23.09 14.71 20.44
C GLU A 204 -22.26 15.68 21.31
N LEU A 205 -21.29 16.39 20.74
CA LEU A 205 -20.48 17.35 21.48
C LEU A 205 -21.16 18.71 21.65
N TRP A 206 -22.18 19.02 20.83
CA TRP A 206 -22.86 20.30 20.85
C TRP A 206 -24.31 20.19 21.40
N SER A 207 -24.71 19.03 21.87
CA SER A 207 -25.95 18.77 22.59
C SER A 207 -25.70 18.85 24.09
#